data_e6c06d205a0d0fe62233d5b2de2e512c
#
_entry.id   e6c06d205a0d0fe62233d5b2de2e512c
#
_cell.length_a   1.000
_cell.length_b   1.000
_cell.length_c   1.000
_cell.angle_alpha   90.00
_cell.angle_beta   90.00
_cell.angle_gamma   90.00
#
_symmetry.space_group_name_H-M   'P 1'
#
loop_
_entity.id
_entity.type
_entity.pdbx_description
1 polymer ?
#
loop_
_entity_poly.entity_id
_entity_poly.type
_entity_poly.pdbx_seq_one_letter_code
_entity_poly.pdbx_strand_id
1 'polypeptide(L)'
;MLNEIGSLKINFFFSVITSIRNLMQWNQKYDYPKSSRATVDGIRRYLLGETKLPSVTSILDATRSEEDKAALANWRERTGQKEAEAITKAASSRGSQMHNYLESYLLGRENLSFFEDNEQYKLMAKEIIEKGLKNRLDEIWGVECTLYYPEKYAGTADCVGVYEGKE
;
A
#
# COMPACT_ATOMS: atom_id res chain seq x y z
N MET A 1 -7.51 11.34 -51.53
CA MET A 1 -6.31 11.57 -50.69
C MET A 1 -6.55 12.32 -49.37
N LEU A 2 -7.73 12.84 -49.08
CA LEU A 2 -8.05 13.57 -47.84
C LEU A 2 -8.79 12.73 -46.76
N ASN A 3 -9.28 11.53 -47.10
CA ASN A 3 -10.04 10.69 -46.18
C ASN A 3 -9.19 9.68 -45.37
N GLU A 4 -7.96 9.40 -45.76
CA GLU A 4 -7.11 8.44 -45.05
C GLU A 4 -6.41 9.09 -43.82
N ILE A 5 -6.10 10.38 -43.87
CA ILE A 5 -5.45 11.09 -42.77
C ILE A 5 -6.40 11.28 -41.57
N GLY A 6 -7.72 11.41 -41.84
CA GLY A 6 -8.74 11.51 -40.81
C GLY A 6 -8.93 10.18 -40.05
N SER A 7 -8.89 9.06 -40.77
CA SER A 7 -9.06 7.73 -40.18
C SER A 7 -7.88 7.32 -39.29
N LEU A 8 -6.64 7.64 -39.70
CA LEU A 8 -5.45 7.36 -38.89
C LEU A 8 -5.41 8.17 -37.60
N LYS A 9 -5.81 9.44 -37.62
CA LYS A 9 -5.87 10.28 -36.42
C LYS A 9 -6.97 9.81 -35.44
N ILE A 10 -8.11 9.39 -35.95
CA ILE A 10 -9.20 8.87 -35.11
C ILE A 10 -8.79 7.53 -34.49
N ASN A 11 -8.15 6.63 -35.23
CA ASN A 11 -7.67 5.36 -34.70
C ASN A 11 -6.53 5.52 -33.70
N PHE A 12 -5.62 6.50 -33.89
CA PHE A 12 -4.58 6.83 -32.93
C PHE A 12 -5.16 7.43 -31.65
N PHE A 13 -6.16 8.32 -31.77
CA PHE A 13 -6.88 8.88 -30.62
C PHE A 13 -7.68 7.79 -29.88
N PHE A 14 -8.37 6.88 -30.58
CA PHE A 14 -9.06 5.75 -29.97
C PHE A 14 -8.08 4.76 -29.32
N SER A 15 -6.93 4.50 -29.92
CA SER A 15 -5.88 3.65 -29.32
C SER A 15 -5.28 4.29 -28.08
N VAL A 16 -5.04 5.61 -28.07
CA VAL A 16 -4.57 6.36 -26.89
C VAL A 16 -5.65 6.40 -25.82
N ILE A 17 -6.93 6.61 -26.17
CA ILE A 17 -8.05 6.60 -25.22
C ILE A 17 -8.29 5.18 -24.68
N THR A 18 -8.09 4.12 -25.48
CA THR A 18 -8.20 2.73 -25.02
C THR A 18 -7.00 2.33 -24.16
N SER A 19 -5.81 2.90 -24.40
CA SER A 19 -4.63 2.74 -23.54
C SER A 19 -4.76 3.50 -22.20
N ILE A 20 -5.55 4.59 -22.18
CA ILE A 20 -5.91 5.31 -20.95
C ILE A 20 -7.03 4.58 -20.17
N ARG A 21 -7.76 3.65 -20.81
CA ARG A 21 -8.87 2.89 -20.19
C ARG A 21 -8.46 1.71 -19.31
N ASN A 22 -7.18 1.49 -19.07
CA ASN A 22 -6.71 0.69 -17.94
C ASN A 22 -6.46 1.55 -16.69
N LEU A 23 -7.22 2.62 -16.52
CA LEU A 23 -7.36 3.28 -15.22
C LEU A 23 -8.13 2.32 -14.33
N MET A 24 -7.47 1.89 -13.25
CA MET A 24 -8.10 1.16 -12.16
C MET A 24 -9.42 1.81 -11.84
N GLN A 25 -10.51 1.04 -11.88
CA GLN A 25 -11.85 1.59 -11.68
C GLN A 25 -12.01 1.93 -10.20
N TRP A 26 -12.15 3.21 -9.88
CA TRP A 26 -12.45 3.64 -8.52
C TRP A 26 -13.96 3.52 -8.27
N ASN A 27 -14.33 2.73 -7.25
CA ASN A 27 -15.70 2.54 -6.82
C ASN A 27 -15.76 2.48 -5.29
N GLN A 28 -16.07 3.61 -4.64
CA GLN A 28 -16.18 3.65 -3.18
C GLN A 28 -17.41 2.87 -2.70
N LYS A 29 -17.26 1.57 -2.53
CA LYS A 29 -18.34 0.64 -2.15
C LYS A 29 -18.74 0.76 -0.69
N TYR A 30 -17.82 1.17 0.20
CA TYR A 30 -18.02 1.23 1.64
C TYR A 30 -17.62 2.57 2.24
N ASP A 31 -18.30 2.95 3.33
CA ASP A 31 -17.87 4.06 4.18
C ASP A 31 -16.91 3.55 5.23
N TYR A 32 -15.65 3.96 5.13
CA TYR A 32 -14.62 3.59 6.10
C TYR A 32 -14.59 4.59 7.26
N PRO A 33 -14.51 4.13 8.51
CA PRO A 33 -14.45 5.03 9.65
C PRO A 33 -13.18 5.87 9.64
N LYS A 34 -13.30 7.14 9.97
CA LYS A 34 -12.14 7.99 10.22
C LYS A 34 -11.51 7.58 11.54
N SER A 35 -10.22 7.37 11.54
CA SER A 35 -9.46 7.04 12.74
C SER A 35 -8.22 7.91 12.88
N SER A 36 -7.73 8.04 14.09
CA SER A 36 -6.38 8.51 14.36
C SER A 36 -5.61 7.46 15.19
N ARG A 37 -4.30 7.58 15.21
CA ARG A 37 -3.43 6.65 15.94
C ARG A 37 -2.76 7.36 17.10
N ALA A 38 -2.78 6.75 18.28
CA ALA A 38 -2.09 7.25 19.47
C ALA A 38 -1.41 6.10 20.21
N THR A 39 -0.36 6.41 20.95
CA THR A 39 0.24 5.49 21.93
C THR A 39 -0.37 5.80 23.29
N VAL A 40 -1.06 4.82 23.86
CA VAL A 40 -1.69 4.90 25.18
C VAL A 40 -1.11 3.76 26.02
N ASP A 41 -0.51 4.05 27.15
CA ASP A 41 0.17 3.09 28.02
C ASP A 41 1.21 2.22 27.30
N GLY A 42 1.97 2.84 26.39
CA GLY A 42 2.99 2.15 25.58
C GLY A 42 2.44 1.29 24.43
N ILE A 43 1.11 1.18 24.28
CA ILE A 43 0.44 0.38 23.26
C ILE A 43 -0.12 1.29 22.17
N ARG A 44 0.16 0.95 20.92
CA ARG A 44 -0.42 1.64 19.77
C ARG A 44 -1.90 1.33 19.64
N ARG A 45 -2.74 2.37 19.64
CA ARG A 45 -4.20 2.26 19.55
C ARG A 45 -4.74 3.08 18.38
N TYR A 46 -5.85 2.61 17.83
CA TYR A 46 -6.71 3.36 16.93
C TYR A 46 -7.81 4.04 17.73
N LEU A 47 -8.03 5.32 17.47
CA LEU A 47 -9.09 6.13 18.04
C LEU A 47 -10.19 6.26 16.99
N LEU A 48 -11.36 5.68 17.24
CA LEU A 48 -12.56 5.71 16.41
C LEU A 48 -13.69 6.39 17.21
N GLY A 49 -13.83 7.71 17.07
CA GLY A 49 -14.68 8.48 17.96
C GLY A 49 -14.21 8.33 19.41
N GLU A 50 -15.06 7.88 20.30
CA GLU A 50 -14.75 7.64 21.73
C GLU A 50 -14.08 6.27 21.98
N THR A 51 -14.12 5.36 21.00
CA THR A 51 -13.58 4.01 21.15
C THR A 51 -12.08 3.97 20.90
N LYS A 52 -11.35 3.25 21.76
CA LYS A 52 -9.89 3.04 21.65
C LYS A 52 -9.61 1.55 21.48
N LEU A 53 -9.22 1.16 20.27
CA LEU A 53 -8.93 -0.23 19.95
C LEU A 53 -7.42 -0.48 19.81
N PRO A 54 -6.90 -1.61 20.29
CA PRO A 54 -5.51 -1.99 20.02
C PRO A 54 -5.29 -2.17 18.53
N SER A 55 -4.08 -1.86 18.04
CA SER A 55 -3.76 -2.12 16.65
C SER A 55 -3.50 -3.60 16.41
N VAL A 56 -3.87 -4.11 15.22
CA VAL A 56 -3.54 -5.48 14.80
C VAL A 56 -2.05 -5.76 14.97
N THR A 57 -1.18 -4.80 14.59
CA THR A 57 0.27 -4.95 14.73
C THR A 57 0.72 -5.11 16.18
N SER A 58 0.07 -4.41 17.13
CA SER A 58 0.37 -4.58 18.56
C SER A 58 -0.04 -5.95 19.09
N ILE A 59 -1.15 -6.49 18.58
CA ILE A 59 -1.61 -7.85 18.94
C ILE A 59 -0.65 -8.90 18.38
N LEU A 60 -0.28 -8.79 17.08
CA LEU A 60 0.67 -9.70 16.44
C LEU A 60 2.02 -9.69 17.15
N ASP A 61 2.49 -8.53 17.60
CA ASP A 61 3.73 -8.41 18.33
C ASP A 61 3.65 -9.07 19.72
N ALA A 62 2.54 -8.88 20.43
CA ALA A 62 2.29 -9.48 21.73
C ALA A 62 2.12 -11.01 21.67
N THR A 63 1.59 -11.53 20.56
CA THR A 63 1.34 -12.98 20.35
C THR A 63 2.44 -13.67 19.54
N ARG A 64 3.57 -13.01 19.29
CA ARG A 64 4.71 -13.58 18.58
C ARG A 64 5.24 -14.83 19.31
N SER A 65 5.56 -15.86 18.55
CA SER A 65 6.09 -17.11 19.12
C SER A 65 7.44 -16.90 19.84
N GLU A 66 7.75 -17.75 20.80
CA GLU A 66 9.04 -17.69 21.48
C GLU A 66 10.21 -18.03 20.53
N GLU A 67 9.97 -18.87 19.52
CA GLU A 67 10.94 -19.17 18.48
C GLU A 67 11.27 -17.93 17.64
N ASP A 68 10.26 -17.16 17.22
CA ASP A 68 10.47 -15.91 16.45
C ASP A 68 11.17 -14.83 17.29
N LYS A 69 10.85 -14.73 18.57
CA LYS A 69 11.53 -13.83 19.50
C LYS A 69 13.00 -14.22 19.67
N ALA A 70 13.27 -15.51 19.85
CA ALA A 70 14.63 -16.04 19.96
C ALA A 70 15.42 -15.83 18.66
N ALA A 71 14.82 -16.11 17.50
CA ALA A 71 15.47 -15.89 16.20
C ALA A 71 15.87 -14.41 16.01
N LEU A 72 14.98 -13.48 16.38
CA LEU A 72 15.25 -12.03 16.30
C LEU A 72 16.37 -11.61 17.28
N ALA A 73 16.36 -12.15 18.50
CA ALA A 73 17.40 -11.89 19.50
C ALA A 73 18.77 -12.40 19.00
N ASN A 74 18.85 -13.63 18.52
CA ASN A 74 20.06 -14.22 17.95
C ASN A 74 20.59 -13.46 16.73
N TRP A 75 19.69 -12.97 15.87
CA TRP A 75 20.10 -12.12 14.76
C TRP A 75 20.71 -10.81 15.24
N ARG A 76 20.10 -10.12 16.23
CA ARG A 76 20.64 -8.88 16.82
C ARG A 76 22.00 -9.09 17.47
N GLU A 77 22.18 -10.20 18.18
CA GLU A 77 23.44 -10.55 18.82
C GLU A 77 24.55 -10.76 17.78
N ARG A 78 24.30 -11.55 16.73
CA ARG A 78 25.27 -11.80 15.66
C ARG A 78 25.63 -10.56 14.85
N THR A 79 24.65 -9.69 14.60
CA THR A 79 24.82 -8.48 13.79
C THR A 79 25.45 -7.35 14.60
N GLY A 80 25.26 -7.35 15.91
CA GLY A 80 25.56 -6.23 16.79
C GLY A 80 24.43 -5.22 16.85
N GLN A 81 24.15 -4.70 18.03
CA GLN A 81 22.99 -3.86 18.33
C GLN A 81 22.89 -2.64 17.40
N LYS A 82 23.99 -1.88 17.26
CA LYS A 82 24.04 -0.66 16.45
C LYS A 82 23.76 -0.92 14.98
N GLU A 83 24.34 -1.97 14.43
CA GLU A 83 24.15 -2.36 13.03
C GLU A 83 22.73 -2.87 12.79
N ALA A 84 22.20 -3.70 13.69
CA ALA A 84 20.82 -4.19 13.63
C ALA A 84 19.80 -3.06 13.66
N GLU A 85 20.01 -2.04 14.49
CA GLU A 85 19.16 -0.83 14.54
C GLU A 85 19.24 -0.04 13.23
N ALA A 86 20.44 0.16 12.68
CA ALA A 86 20.64 0.85 11.40
C ALA A 86 19.93 0.12 10.24
N ILE A 87 20.10 -1.20 10.15
CA ILE A 87 19.41 -2.04 9.15
C ILE A 87 17.89 -1.93 9.29
N THR A 88 17.38 -2.07 10.52
CA THR A 88 15.93 -2.00 10.79
C THR A 88 15.37 -0.63 10.42
N LYS A 89 16.06 0.45 10.78
CA LYS A 89 15.65 1.83 10.45
C LYS A 89 15.64 2.07 8.94
N ALA A 90 16.69 1.63 8.24
CA ALA A 90 16.78 1.76 6.78
C ALA A 90 15.67 0.98 6.07
N ALA A 91 15.39 -0.26 6.50
CA ALA A 91 14.33 -1.09 5.95
C ALA A 91 12.94 -0.46 6.20
N SER A 92 12.67 0.04 7.41
CA SER A 92 11.42 0.71 7.75
C SER A 92 11.22 1.99 6.94
N SER A 93 12.26 2.82 6.80
CA SER A 93 12.19 4.05 5.99
C SER A 93 11.89 3.74 4.52
N ARG A 94 12.60 2.78 3.94
CA ARG A 94 12.40 2.34 2.56
C ARG A 94 10.99 1.78 2.35
N GLY A 95 10.50 0.96 3.29
CA GLY A 95 9.15 0.41 3.27
C GLY A 95 8.09 1.52 3.29
N SER A 96 8.20 2.48 4.20
CA SER A 96 7.27 3.61 4.29
C SER A 96 7.24 4.46 3.01
N GLN A 97 8.40 4.73 2.40
CA GLN A 97 8.49 5.46 1.15
C GLN A 97 7.83 4.67 0.00
N MET A 98 8.04 3.36 -0.06
CA MET A 98 7.41 2.49 -1.04
C MET A 98 5.87 2.49 -0.89
N HIS A 99 5.34 2.36 0.33
CA HIS A 99 3.90 2.43 0.59
C HIS A 99 3.30 3.78 0.18
N ASN A 100 3.92 4.89 0.55
CA ASN A 100 3.47 6.23 0.15
C ASN A 100 3.43 6.39 -1.38
N TYR A 101 4.40 5.81 -2.07
CA TYR A 101 4.45 5.84 -3.53
C TYR A 101 3.33 5.01 -4.16
N LEU A 102 3.07 3.80 -3.64
CA LEU A 102 1.97 2.95 -4.06
C LEU A 102 0.60 3.60 -3.78
N GLU A 103 0.43 4.21 -2.60
CA GLU A 103 -0.76 5.01 -2.27
C GLU A 103 -1.00 6.11 -3.30
N SER A 104 0.02 6.92 -3.60
CA SER A 104 -0.05 8.00 -4.59
C SER A 104 -0.43 7.48 -5.97
N TYR A 105 0.12 6.33 -6.37
CA TYR A 105 -0.23 5.66 -7.61
C TYR A 105 -1.72 5.23 -7.64
N LEU A 106 -2.18 4.54 -6.60
CA LEU A 106 -3.55 4.06 -6.49
C LEU A 106 -4.57 5.21 -6.48
N LEU A 107 -4.20 6.35 -5.89
CA LEU A 107 -5.03 7.57 -5.86
C LEU A 107 -4.93 8.43 -7.12
N GLY A 108 -4.13 8.03 -8.11
CA GLY A 108 -3.93 8.78 -9.34
C GLY A 108 -3.25 10.13 -9.14
N ARG A 109 -2.51 10.32 -8.03
CA ARG A 109 -1.85 11.58 -7.68
C ARG A 109 -0.48 11.76 -8.33
N GLU A 110 0.16 10.66 -8.74
CA GLU A 110 1.49 10.66 -9.33
C GLU A 110 1.44 10.33 -10.81
N ASN A 111 1.97 11.23 -11.64
CA ASN A 111 2.40 10.88 -12.98
C ASN A 111 3.72 10.12 -12.87
N LEU A 112 3.65 8.80 -12.95
CA LEU A 112 4.80 7.92 -12.81
C LEU A 112 5.80 8.13 -13.96
N SER A 113 6.62 9.17 -13.88
CA SER A 113 7.84 9.22 -14.68
C SER A 113 8.86 8.24 -14.08
N PHE A 114 8.70 6.97 -14.41
CA PHE A 114 9.58 5.89 -13.94
C PHE A 114 11.01 5.96 -14.46
N PHE A 115 11.36 6.96 -15.28
CA PHE A 115 12.50 6.87 -16.16
C PHE A 115 13.81 7.42 -15.61
N GLU A 116 13.82 8.13 -14.47
CA GLU A 116 15.02 8.85 -14.05
C GLU A 116 15.48 8.63 -12.61
N ASP A 117 14.81 7.75 -11.83
CA ASP A 117 15.07 7.66 -10.41
C ASP A 117 15.40 6.22 -9.98
N ASN A 118 16.68 5.98 -9.66
CA ASN A 118 17.21 4.69 -9.21
C ASN A 118 16.99 4.44 -7.70
N GLU A 119 16.11 5.18 -7.03
CA GLU A 119 15.82 4.95 -5.62
C GLU A 119 15.18 3.58 -5.39
N GLN A 120 15.76 2.81 -4.49
CA GLN A 120 15.38 1.41 -4.27
C GLN A 120 13.88 1.22 -3.98
N TYR A 121 13.25 2.12 -3.22
CA TYR A 121 11.82 2.04 -2.91
C TYR A 121 10.93 2.23 -4.16
N LYS A 122 11.36 3.08 -5.11
CA LYS A 122 10.65 3.27 -6.39
C LYS A 122 10.76 2.05 -7.29
N LEU A 123 11.94 1.43 -7.34
CA LEU A 123 12.12 0.17 -8.07
C LEU A 123 11.24 -0.94 -7.50
N MET A 124 11.15 -1.07 -6.18
CA MET A 124 10.27 -2.02 -5.51
C MET A 124 8.79 -1.73 -5.81
N ALA A 125 8.36 -0.47 -5.73
CA ALA A 125 6.99 -0.07 -6.04
C ALA A 125 6.65 -0.34 -7.51
N LYS A 126 7.57 -0.04 -8.44
CA LYS A 126 7.41 -0.33 -9.87
C LYS A 126 7.17 -1.83 -10.12
N GLU A 127 7.96 -2.67 -9.49
CA GLU A 127 7.81 -4.13 -9.61
C GLU A 127 6.42 -4.60 -9.13
N ILE A 128 5.94 -4.06 -8.00
CA ILE A 128 4.61 -4.34 -7.47
C ILE A 128 3.52 -3.84 -8.44
N ILE A 129 3.65 -2.64 -8.97
CA ILE A 129 2.70 -2.07 -9.92
C ILE A 129 2.63 -2.90 -11.20
N GLU A 130 3.77 -3.15 -11.83
CA GLU A 130 3.82 -3.82 -13.14
C GLU A 130 3.41 -5.30 -13.06
N LYS A 131 3.81 -6.01 -12.01
CA LYS A 131 3.55 -7.45 -11.87
C LYS A 131 2.37 -7.79 -10.97
N GLY A 132 2.05 -6.92 -10.01
CA GLY A 132 1.03 -7.17 -9.01
C GLY A 132 -0.29 -6.45 -9.27
N LEU A 133 -0.27 -5.20 -9.72
CA LEU A 133 -1.48 -4.38 -9.78
C LEU A 133 -2.01 -4.20 -11.20
N LYS A 134 -1.13 -3.91 -12.14
CA LYS A 134 -1.50 -3.60 -13.52
C LYS A 134 -2.20 -4.77 -14.19
N ASN A 135 -3.40 -4.53 -14.74
CA ASN A 135 -4.26 -5.54 -15.36
C ASN A 135 -4.73 -6.68 -14.43
N ARG A 136 -4.58 -6.53 -13.13
CA ARG A 136 -4.98 -7.51 -12.12
C ARG A 136 -5.86 -6.91 -11.03
N LEU A 137 -5.64 -5.64 -10.69
CA LEU A 137 -6.53 -4.88 -9.80
C LEU A 137 -7.65 -4.27 -10.65
N ASP A 138 -8.84 -4.83 -10.55
CA ASP A 138 -9.99 -4.48 -11.39
C ASP A 138 -10.73 -3.26 -10.85
N GLU A 139 -10.96 -3.23 -9.54
CA GLU A 139 -11.62 -2.14 -8.83
C GLU A 139 -10.89 -1.76 -7.56
N ILE A 140 -10.89 -0.47 -7.22
CA ILE A 140 -10.45 0.06 -5.94
C ILE A 140 -11.69 0.55 -5.17
N TRP A 141 -11.94 -0.02 -4.00
CA TRP A 141 -13.00 0.41 -3.10
C TRP A 141 -12.50 1.34 -2.01
N GLY A 142 -11.20 1.33 -1.75
CA GLY A 142 -10.54 2.24 -0.83
C GLY A 142 -9.05 2.01 -0.73
N VAL A 143 -8.33 3.05 -0.31
CA VAL A 143 -6.88 3.07 -0.09
C VAL A 143 -6.63 3.65 1.29
N GLU A 144 -5.68 3.08 2.05
CA GLU A 144 -5.38 3.41 3.44
C GLU A 144 -6.63 3.38 4.35
N CYS A 145 -7.46 2.35 4.15
CA CYS A 145 -8.75 2.24 4.83
C CYS A 145 -8.61 1.71 6.24
N THR A 146 -9.23 2.40 7.21
CA THR A 146 -9.36 1.86 8.56
C THR A 146 -10.43 0.76 8.58
N LEU A 147 -10.00 -0.44 8.96
CA LEU A 147 -10.87 -1.57 9.24
C LEU A 147 -10.82 -1.89 10.73
N TYR A 148 -11.94 -2.32 11.30
CA TYR A 148 -11.98 -2.68 12.70
C TYR A 148 -12.94 -3.82 12.99
N TYR A 149 -12.61 -4.60 13.98
CA TYR A 149 -13.56 -5.53 14.61
C TYR A 149 -14.04 -4.87 15.91
N PRO A 150 -15.36 -4.66 16.08
CA PRO A 150 -15.91 -3.98 17.25
C PRO A 150 -15.36 -4.53 18.56
N GLU A 151 -14.95 -3.64 19.47
CA GLU A 151 -14.44 -3.95 20.82
C GLU A 151 -13.15 -4.79 20.86
N LYS A 152 -12.58 -5.20 19.71
CA LYS A 152 -11.43 -6.08 19.65
C LYS A 152 -10.17 -5.39 19.18
N TYR A 153 -10.14 -4.98 17.91
CA TYR A 153 -8.94 -4.40 17.29
C TYR A 153 -9.28 -3.56 16.06
N ALA A 154 -8.30 -2.78 15.64
CA ALA A 154 -8.36 -2.06 14.38
C ALA A 154 -7.02 -2.11 13.63
N GLY A 155 -7.07 -1.90 12.33
CA GLY A 155 -5.92 -1.84 11.44
C GLY A 155 -6.19 -0.94 10.25
N THR A 156 -5.15 -0.66 9.48
CA THR A 156 -5.27 0.00 8.16
C THR A 156 -4.98 -1.04 7.09
N ALA A 157 -5.85 -1.13 6.08
CA ALA A 157 -5.61 -1.87 4.86
C ALA A 157 -5.08 -0.91 3.79
N ASP A 158 -3.95 -1.23 3.17
CA ASP A 158 -3.31 -0.40 2.15
C ASP A 158 -4.22 -0.22 0.92
N CYS A 159 -4.92 -1.28 0.51
CA CYS A 159 -5.90 -1.26 -0.57
C CYS A 159 -7.03 -2.27 -0.30
N VAL A 160 -8.25 -1.89 -0.64
CA VAL A 160 -9.44 -2.75 -0.63
C VAL A 160 -10.08 -2.65 -2.01
N GLY A 161 -10.43 -3.77 -2.62
CA GLY A 161 -10.98 -3.77 -3.98
C GLY A 161 -11.19 -5.17 -4.54
N VAL A 162 -11.30 -5.25 -5.87
CA VAL A 162 -11.44 -6.50 -6.62
C VAL A 162 -10.12 -6.81 -7.31
N TYR A 163 -9.60 -8.00 -7.09
CA TYR A 163 -8.35 -8.48 -7.66
C TYR A 163 -8.58 -9.76 -8.43
N GLU A 164 -8.31 -9.76 -9.75
CA GLU A 164 -8.57 -10.91 -10.64
C GLU A 164 -9.99 -11.47 -10.49
N GLY A 165 -10.98 -10.57 -10.42
CA GLY A 165 -12.39 -10.92 -10.27
C GLY A 165 -12.79 -11.44 -8.87
N LYS A 166 -11.92 -11.31 -7.86
CA LYS A 166 -12.17 -11.73 -6.46
C LYS A 166 -12.15 -10.54 -5.51
N GLU A 167 -13.13 -10.55 -4.59
CA GLU A 167 -13.22 -9.57 -3.49
C GLU A 167 -12.35 -9.98 -2.30
#